data_8879244aee14dd8d8bfb67e9afa7760a
#
_entry.id   8879244aee14dd8d8bfb67e9afa7760a
#
_cell.length_a   1.000
_cell.length_b   1.000
_cell.length_c   1.000
_cell.angle_alpha   90.00
_cell.angle_beta   90.00
_cell.angle_gamma   90.00
#
_symmetry.space_group_name_H-M   'P 1'
#
loop_
_entity.id
_entity.type
_entity.pdbx_description
1 polymer ?
#
loop_
_entity_poly.entity_id
_entity_poly.type
_entity_poly.pdbx_seq_one_letter_code
_entity_poly.pdbx_strand_id
1 'polypeptide(L)'
;KAVISVNEDLNPLIINTNGTVAKYRIEIEINYQLIQLDSGDVISEGTTRGFAQYDTVDSEVSNEDTRKSMTKIAAKNALQIMSSRIQSRILK
;
A
#
# COMPACT_ATOMS: atom_id res chain seq x y z
N LYS A 1 12.48 7.74 -16.44
CA LYS A 1 12.15 6.33 -16.11
C LYS A 1 11.78 6.21 -14.64
N ALA A 2 10.69 5.54 -14.36
CA ALA A 2 10.26 5.24 -13.00
C ALA A 2 10.39 3.74 -12.74
N VAL A 3 11.01 3.38 -11.64
CA VAL A 3 11.09 1.99 -11.17
C VAL A 3 10.27 1.90 -9.89
N ILE A 4 9.28 1.01 -9.88
CA ILE A 4 8.33 0.88 -8.78
C ILE A 4 8.29 -0.57 -8.31
N SER A 5 8.42 -0.77 -7.00
CA SER A 5 8.24 -2.07 -6.35
C SER A 5 7.13 -1.95 -5.32
N VAL A 6 6.21 -2.90 -5.30
CA VAL A 6 5.04 -2.88 -4.42
C VAL A 6 5.05 -4.12 -3.53
N ASN A 7 4.91 -3.92 -2.23
CA ASN A 7 4.79 -4.99 -1.25
C ASN A 7 3.45 -4.87 -0.51
N GLU A 8 2.80 -6.00 -0.27
CA GLU A 8 1.54 -6.06 0.46
C GLU A 8 1.72 -6.88 1.74
N ASP A 9 1.31 -6.33 2.88
CA ASP A 9 1.27 -7.02 4.15
C ASP A 9 -0.15 -7.06 4.71
N LEU A 10 -0.55 -8.20 5.23
CA LEU A 10 -1.82 -8.40 5.90
C LEU A 10 -1.55 -8.76 7.36
N ASN A 11 -1.96 -7.89 8.27
CA ASN A 11 -1.67 -8.05 9.70
C ASN A 11 -2.95 -8.16 10.51
N PRO A 12 -3.08 -9.19 11.38
CA PRO A 12 -4.22 -9.27 12.28
C PRO A 12 -4.12 -8.21 13.37
N LEU A 13 -5.21 -7.46 13.61
CA LEU A 13 -5.27 -6.44 14.65
C LEU A 13 -6.01 -6.91 15.90
N ILE A 14 -7.07 -7.69 15.71
CA ILE A 14 -7.89 -8.21 16.81
C ILE A 14 -8.05 -9.70 16.61
N ILE A 15 -7.66 -10.47 17.62
CA ILE A 15 -7.76 -11.93 17.62
C ILE A 15 -8.76 -12.33 18.70
N ASN A 16 -9.76 -13.13 18.32
CA ASN A 16 -10.76 -13.64 19.25
C ASN A 16 -10.15 -14.70 20.17
N THR A 17 -10.83 -14.99 21.29
CA THR A 17 -10.38 -15.98 22.25
C THR A 17 -10.27 -17.40 21.70
N ASN A 18 -11.03 -17.70 20.62
CA ASN A 18 -10.97 -18.98 19.92
C ASN A 18 -9.87 -19.06 18.85
N GLY A 19 -9.03 -18.03 18.72
CA GLY A 19 -7.94 -18.00 17.76
C GLY A 19 -8.31 -17.46 16.37
N THR A 20 -9.58 -17.13 16.11
CA THR A 20 -9.97 -16.51 14.83
C THR A 20 -9.67 -15.02 14.86
N VAL A 21 -9.41 -14.44 13.68
CA VAL A 21 -9.10 -13.02 13.56
C VAL A 21 -10.39 -12.25 13.31
N ALA A 22 -10.65 -11.21 14.11
CA ALA A 22 -11.83 -10.36 13.98
C ALA A 22 -11.57 -9.13 13.12
N LYS A 23 -10.33 -8.65 13.04
CA LYS A 23 -9.99 -7.45 12.29
C LYS A 23 -8.60 -7.57 11.68
N TYR A 24 -8.47 -7.16 10.41
CA TYR A 24 -7.20 -7.10 9.70
C TYR A 24 -6.84 -5.67 9.30
N ARG A 25 -5.54 -5.43 9.21
CA ARG A 25 -4.97 -4.22 8.62
C ARG A 25 -4.15 -4.61 7.40
N ILE A 26 -4.40 -3.94 6.30
CA ILE A 26 -3.63 -4.10 5.07
C ILE A 26 -2.68 -2.92 4.94
N GLU A 27 -1.42 -3.21 4.68
CA GLU A 27 -0.41 -2.21 4.38
C GLU A 27 0.11 -2.43 2.97
N ILE A 28 0.10 -1.38 2.17
CA ILE A 28 0.74 -1.38 0.85
C ILE A 28 1.94 -0.45 0.92
N GLU A 29 3.12 -1.01 0.68
CA GLU A 29 4.37 -0.26 0.63
C GLU A 29 4.81 -0.12 -0.82
N ILE A 30 5.09 1.12 -1.23
CA ILE A 30 5.59 1.40 -2.57
C ILE A 30 7.00 2.00 -2.43
N ASN A 31 7.97 1.31 -3.02
CA ASN A 31 9.34 1.80 -3.17
C ASN A 31 9.50 2.32 -4.59
N TYR A 32 9.97 3.55 -4.76
CA TYR A 32 10.10 4.13 -6.07
C TYR A 32 11.44 4.82 -6.27
N GLN A 33 11.88 4.85 -7.53
CA GLN A 33 13.04 5.61 -7.99
C GLN A 33 12.69 6.30 -9.30
N LEU A 34 13.03 7.57 -9.41
CA LEU A 34 13.00 8.30 -10.66
C LEU A 34 14.43 8.38 -11.20
N ILE A 35 14.63 7.87 -12.38
CA ILE A 35 15.94 7.75 -13.01
C ILE A 35 15.98 8.59 -14.27
N GLN A 36 16.99 9.43 -14.41
CA GLN A 36 17.20 10.22 -15.61
C GLN A 36 17.69 9.30 -16.75
N LEU A 37 17.00 9.36 -17.89
CA LEU A 37 17.27 8.44 -19.00
C LEU A 37 18.66 8.63 -19.61
N ASP A 38 19.12 9.87 -19.68
CA ASP A 38 20.38 10.20 -20.35
C ASP A 38 21.61 9.79 -19.55
N SER A 39 21.57 9.93 -18.21
CA SER A 39 22.73 9.72 -17.35
C SER A 39 22.62 8.46 -16.50
N GLY A 40 21.42 7.91 -16.33
CA GLY A 40 21.16 6.82 -15.40
C GLY A 40 21.17 7.21 -13.94
N ASP A 41 21.25 8.51 -13.65
CA ASP A 41 21.28 9.00 -12.26
C ASP A 41 19.90 8.95 -11.63
N VAL A 42 19.87 8.63 -10.34
CA VAL A 42 18.62 8.65 -9.55
C VAL A 42 18.32 10.11 -9.17
N ILE A 43 17.19 10.63 -9.68
CA ILE A 43 16.75 12.01 -9.42
C ILE A 43 16.02 12.08 -8.08
N SER A 44 15.20 11.08 -7.80
CA SER A 44 14.39 11.01 -6.59
C SER A 44 14.10 9.56 -6.24
N GLU A 45 14.05 9.26 -4.96
CA GLU A 45 13.66 7.94 -4.50
C GLU A 45 12.95 8.06 -3.15
N GLY A 46 12.15 7.08 -2.83
CA GLY A 46 11.45 7.07 -1.56
C GLY A 46 10.57 5.86 -1.39
N THR A 47 9.94 5.82 -0.22
CA THR A 47 8.99 4.79 0.16
C THR A 47 7.73 5.46 0.67
N THR A 48 6.58 5.02 0.18
CA THR A 48 5.29 5.47 0.67
C THR A 48 4.45 4.28 1.12
N ARG A 49 3.55 4.50 2.07
CA ARG A 49 2.69 3.45 2.62
C ARG A 49 1.24 3.92 2.65
N GLY A 50 0.35 3.00 2.31
CA GLY A 50 -1.07 3.18 2.47
C GLY A 50 -1.63 2.07 3.34
N PHE A 51 -2.66 2.37 4.10
CA PHE A 51 -3.26 1.43 5.05
C PHE A 51 -4.77 1.38 4.86
N ALA A 52 -5.34 0.22 5.13
CA ALA A 52 -6.78 0.03 5.27
C ALA A 52 -7.04 -1.04 6.32
N GLN A 53 -8.18 -0.96 6.99
CA GLN A 53 -8.58 -1.94 7.99
C GLN A 53 -9.97 -2.46 7.64
N TYR A 54 -10.23 -3.71 7.97
CA TYR A 54 -11.56 -4.29 7.78
C TYR A 54 -11.88 -5.30 8.85
N ASP A 55 -13.16 -5.41 9.17
CA ASP A 55 -13.69 -6.41 10.09
C ASP A 55 -14.03 -7.68 9.30
N THR A 56 -13.77 -8.84 9.91
CA THR A 56 -14.15 -10.11 9.29
C THR A 56 -15.61 -10.44 9.60
N VAL A 57 -16.21 -11.24 8.73
CA VAL A 57 -17.54 -11.81 8.91
C VAL A 57 -17.44 -13.33 8.76
N ASP A 58 -18.52 -14.07 9.04
CA ASP A 58 -18.51 -15.54 9.00
C ASP A 58 -18.36 -16.11 7.60
N SER A 59 -18.57 -15.32 6.54
CA SER A 59 -18.44 -15.76 5.16
C SER A 59 -17.03 -15.53 4.63
N GLU A 60 -16.34 -16.60 4.23
CA GLU A 60 -15.00 -16.49 3.63
C GLU A 60 -15.02 -15.74 2.30
N VAL A 61 -16.07 -15.91 1.49
CA VAL A 61 -16.22 -15.22 0.22
C VAL A 61 -16.34 -13.72 0.45
N SER A 62 -17.17 -13.31 1.42
CA SER A 62 -17.33 -11.89 1.77
C SER A 62 -16.04 -11.28 2.32
N ASN A 63 -15.29 -12.03 3.13
CA ASN A 63 -14.00 -11.57 3.67
C ASN A 63 -12.99 -11.36 2.55
N GLU A 64 -12.93 -12.25 1.58
CA GLU A 64 -12.02 -12.13 0.44
C GLU A 64 -12.36 -10.94 -0.44
N ASP A 65 -13.65 -10.70 -0.70
CA ASP A 65 -14.10 -9.55 -1.46
C ASP A 65 -13.79 -8.24 -0.72
N THR A 66 -14.00 -8.21 0.58
CA THR A 66 -13.67 -7.05 1.43
C THR A 66 -12.16 -6.80 1.41
N ARG A 67 -11.35 -7.84 1.55
CA ARG A 67 -9.90 -7.73 1.49
C ARG A 67 -9.45 -7.11 0.17
N LYS A 68 -9.98 -7.58 -0.96
CA LYS A 68 -9.65 -7.02 -2.28
C LYS A 68 -10.00 -5.54 -2.39
N SER A 69 -11.18 -5.15 -1.89
CA SER A 69 -11.62 -3.75 -1.91
C SER A 69 -10.72 -2.88 -1.03
N MET A 70 -10.36 -3.35 0.17
CA MET A 70 -9.50 -2.62 1.10
C MET A 70 -8.07 -2.53 0.59
N THR A 71 -7.57 -3.57 -0.08
CA THR A 71 -6.26 -3.53 -0.73
C THR A 71 -6.18 -2.43 -1.78
N LYS A 72 -7.24 -2.26 -2.58
CA LYS A 72 -7.31 -1.17 -3.56
C LYS A 72 -7.28 0.21 -2.88
N ILE A 73 -7.96 0.37 -1.76
CA ILE A 73 -7.96 1.63 -1.00
C ILE A 73 -6.57 1.92 -0.46
N ALA A 74 -5.92 0.93 0.15
CA ALA A 74 -4.55 1.09 0.67
C ALA A 74 -3.56 1.44 -0.44
N ALA A 75 -3.66 0.76 -1.58
CA ALA A 75 -2.81 1.03 -2.75
C ALA A 75 -3.04 2.44 -3.29
N LYS A 76 -4.30 2.86 -3.38
CA LYS A 76 -4.64 4.22 -3.84
C LYS A 76 -4.04 5.27 -2.91
N ASN A 77 -4.14 5.07 -1.60
CA ASN A 77 -3.56 5.99 -0.62
C ASN A 77 -2.04 6.08 -0.77
N ALA A 78 -1.36 4.95 -0.91
CA ALA A 78 0.09 4.92 -1.11
C ALA A 78 0.49 5.62 -2.40
N LEU A 79 -0.24 5.41 -3.50
CA LEU A 79 0.00 6.05 -4.78
C LEU A 79 -0.22 7.57 -4.72
N GLN A 80 -1.24 8.02 -4.01
CA GLN A 80 -1.50 9.45 -3.84
C GLN A 80 -0.35 10.13 -3.08
N ILE A 81 0.16 9.51 -2.04
CA ILE A 81 1.31 10.04 -1.29
C ILE A 81 2.55 10.08 -2.18
N MET A 82 2.81 9.01 -2.93
CA MET A 82 3.93 8.95 -3.86
C MET A 82 3.84 10.06 -4.90
N SER A 83 2.67 10.24 -5.53
CA SER A 83 2.46 11.27 -6.54
C SER A 83 2.69 12.66 -5.97
N SER A 84 2.21 12.94 -4.77
CA SER A 84 2.40 14.23 -4.10
C SER A 84 3.87 14.51 -3.84
N ARG A 85 4.62 13.51 -3.39
CA ARG A 85 6.06 13.65 -3.13
C ARG A 85 6.85 13.90 -4.42
N ILE A 86 6.52 13.19 -5.49
CA ILE A 86 7.16 13.36 -6.79
C ILE A 86 6.89 14.75 -7.34
N GLN A 87 5.63 15.20 -7.31
CA GLN A 87 5.25 16.54 -7.78
C GLN A 87 5.96 17.64 -6.99
N SER A 88 6.01 17.49 -5.66
CA SER A 88 6.71 18.45 -4.80
C SER A 88 8.19 18.56 -5.17
N ARG A 89 8.81 17.44 -5.54
CA ARG A 89 10.22 17.40 -5.92
C ARG A 89 10.48 18.05 -7.27
N ILE A 90 9.58 17.80 -8.24
CA ILE A 90 9.72 18.31 -9.60
C ILE A 90 9.41 19.80 -9.68
N LEU A 91 8.44 20.30 -8.89
CA LEU A 91 8.00 21.68 -8.91
C LEU A 91 8.92 22.63 -8.14
N LYS A 92 9.91 22.10 -7.47
CA LYS A 92 10.96 22.92 -6.86
C LYS A 92 12.05 23.24 -7.91
#